data_4adfcb7e2c1999cdaf966cc0534d5be2
#
_entry.id   4adfcb7e2c1999cdaf966cc0534d5be2
#
_cell.length_a   1.000
_cell.length_b   1.000
_cell.length_c   1.000
_cell.angle_alpha   90.00
_cell.angle_beta   90.00
_cell.angle_gamma   90.00
#
_symmetry.space_group_name_H-M   'P 1'
#
loop_
_entity.id
_entity.type
_entity.pdbx_description
1 polymer ?
#
loop_
_entity_poly.entity_id
_entity_poly.type
_entity_poly.pdbx_seq_one_letter_code
_entity_poly.pdbx_strand_id
1 'polypeptide(L)'
;NKLDNRNNHPFPGKVGNTSFALAHNGVLHNDVRLRKQMSLPNTPVKTDSYIAVQLLEQQKSLDIQSISEMAELVEGSFVFTVLDDKNNIYLVKGDNPLALYHYETCGLYVYASTEVILDRTLTRLGIISIEHQKINTTCGDILKIDSTGAMEHGMFHTTNLMMYDYRYFRRDWWNVPEPCENEPQDIRQLKDFASSIGVSREDIDLLLSYGYFVEEIEEMLYQPGVIEEALCEILNECAYDYCGEF
;
A
#
# COMPACT_ATOMS: atom_id res chain seq x y z
N ASN A 1 -3.89 -11.72 -14.94
CA ASN A 1 -3.45 -12.99 -15.54
C ASN A 1 -2.35 -13.59 -14.66
N LYS A 2 -2.74 -14.41 -13.66
CA LYS A 2 -1.86 -15.01 -12.63
C LYS A 2 -0.67 -15.85 -13.19
N LEU A 3 -0.62 -16.08 -14.50
CA LEU A 3 0.40 -16.91 -15.15
C LEU A 3 1.46 -16.11 -15.94
N ASP A 4 1.37 -14.78 -15.96
CA ASP A 4 2.32 -13.94 -16.69
C ASP A 4 3.21 -13.18 -15.71
N ASN A 5 4.46 -13.62 -15.53
CA ASN A 5 5.42 -13.03 -14.62
C ASN A 5 5.69 -11.53 -14.87
N ARG A 6 5.32 -11.02 -16.05
CA ARG A 6 5.41 -9.58 -16.34
C ARG A 6 4.44 -8.74 -15.51
N ASN A 7 3.43 -9.37 -14.93
CA ASN A 7 2.44 -8.72 -14.05
C ASN A 7 2.81 -8.77 -12.56
N ASN A 8 3.98 -9.34 -12.22
CA ASN A 8 4.44 -9.47 -10.84
C ASN A 8 5.39 -8.33 -10.47
N HIS A 9 5.31 -7.87 -9.22
CA HIS A 9 6.27 -6.93 -8.65
C HIS A 9 7.63 -7.61 -8.42
N PRO A 10 8.74 -6.84 -8.43
CA PRO A 10 8.83 -5.44 -8.81
C PRO A 10 8.84 -5.25 -10.34
N PHE A 11 8.33 -4.11 -10.79
CA PHE A 11 8.33 -3.74 -12.21
C PHE A 11 9.61 -2.97 -12.56
N PRO A 12 10.39 -3.39 -13.57
CA PRO A 12 11.54 -2.64 -14.04
C PRO A 12 11.10 -1.42 -14.85
N GLY A 13 11.84 -0.32 -14.72
CA GLY A 13 11.68 0.90 -15.51
C GLY A 13 13.02 1.61 -15.72
N LYS A 14 13.01 2.65 -16.57
CA LYS A 14 14.20 3.43 -16.87
C LYS A 14 13.87 4.90 -17.09
N VAL A 15 14.59 5.80 -16.41
CA VAL A 15 14.49 7.25 -16.56
C VAL A 15 15.87 7.78 -16.98
N GLY A 16 15.98 8.26 -18.23
CA GLY A 16 17.26 8.68 -18.78
C GLY A 16 18.27 7.51 -18.77
N ASN A 17 19.34 7.66 -18.00
CA ASN A 17 20.35 6.61 -17.81
C ASN A 17 20.17 5.80 -16.51
N THR A 18 19.20 6.14 -15.67
CA THR A 18 18.96 5.48 -14.38
C THR A 18 17.93 4.38 -14.55
N SER A 19 18.30 3.15 -14.24
CA SER A 19 17.37 2.01 -14.16
C SER A 19 16.77 1.94 -12.76
N PHE A 20 15.52 1.51 -12.65
CA PHE A 20 14.86 1.35 -11.36
C PHE A 20 13.93 0.13 -11.37
N ALA A 21 13.53 -0.28 -10.18
CA ALA A 21 12.49 -1.27 -9.95
C ALA A 21 11.43 -0.67 -9.00
N LEU A 22 10.14 -0.82 -9.34
CA LEU A 22 9.02 -0.31 -8.56
C LEU A 22 8.16 -1.45 -8.04
N ALA A 23 7.86 -1.42 -6.75
CA ALA A 23 6.83 -2.24 -6.11
C ALA A 23 5.69 -1.35 -5.60
N HIS A 24 4.48 -1.90 -5.57
CA HIS A 24 3.27 -1.21 -5.16
C HIS A 24 2.50 -2.09 -4.18
N ASN A 25 2.06 -1.51 -3.09
CA ASN A 25 1.05 -2.04 -2.19
C ASN A 25 -0.19 -1.14 -2.28
N GLY A 26 -1.28 -1.65 -2.84
CA GLY A 26 -2.52 -0.91 -3.03
C GLY A 26 -3.19 -1.14 -4.39
N VAL A 27 -4.13 -0.28 -4.74
CA VAL A 27 -4.91 -0.33 -5.99
C VAL A 27 -5.04 1.06 -6.60
N LEU A 28 -4.74 1.20 -7.91
CA LEU A 28 -4.92 2.43 -8.66
C LEU A 28 -6.14 2.34 -9.58
N HIS A 29 -6.93 3.40 -9.61
CA HIS A 29 -8.23 3.41 -10.32
C HIS A 29 -8.23 4.21 -11.62
N ASN A 30 -7.20 5.01 -11.88
CA ASN A 30 -7.15 5.89 -13.03
C ASN A 30 -6.12 5.51 -14.09
N ASP A 31 -5.53 4.33 -14.02
CA ASP A 31 -4.46 3.86 -14.92
C ASP A 31 -4.87 3.91 -16.41
N VAL A 32 -6.06 3.44 -16.75
CA VAL A 32 -6.58 3.46 -18.13
C VAL A 32 -6.75 4.90 -18.62
N ARG A 33 -7.27 5.79 -17.75
CA ARG A 33 -7.47 7.20 -18.07
C ARG A 33 -6.12 7.89 -18.30
N LEU A 34 -5.16 7.69 -17.39
CA LEU A 34 -3.83 8.30 -17.49
C LEU A 34 -3.07 7.84 -18.73
N ARG A 35 -3.10 6.56 -19.07
CA ARG A 35 -2.49 6.04 -20.31
C ARG A 35 -2.99 6.78 -21.52
N LYS A 36 -4.31 7.00 -21.60
CA LYS A 36 -4.93 7.70 -22.72
C LYS A 36 -4.60 9.20 -22.74
N GLN A 37 -4.72 9.87 -21.58
CA GLN A 37 -4.49 11.32 -21.46
C GLN A 37 -3.03 11.70 -21.72
N MET A 38 -2.10 10.90 -21.20
CA MET A 38 -0.66 11.14 -21.34
C MET A 38 -0.05 10.51 -22.59
N SER A 39 -0.89 9.84 -23.43
CA SER A 39 -0.43 9.12 -24.64
C SER A 39 0.72 8.15 -24.34
N LEU A 40 0.64 7.42 -23.22
CA LEU A 40 1.70 6.51 -22.79
C LEU A 40 1.81 5.30 -23.73
N PRO A 41 3.02 4.71 -23.88
CA PRO A 41 3.25 3.57 -24.73
C PRO A 41 2.38 2.36 -24.37
N ASN A 42 1.98 1.58 -25.37
CA ASN A 42 1.32 0.31 -25.12
C ASN A 42 2.27 -0.65 -24.40
N THR A 43 1.73 -1.38 -23.42
CA THR A 43 2.49 -2.35 -22.62
C THR A 43 1.78 -3.71 -22.59
N PRO A 44 2.52 -4.83 -22.56
CA PRO A 44 1.94 -6.14 -22.27
C PRO A 44 1.58 -6.34 -20.81
N VAL A 45 2.09 -5.50 -19.90
CA VAL A 45 1.78 -5.53 -18.47
C VAL A 45 0.35 -5.02 -18.25
N LYS A 46 -0.45 -5.78 -17.52
CA LYS A 46 -1.90 -5.56 -17.36
C LYS A 46 -2.32 -5.17 -15.94
N THR A 47 -1.36 -4.86 -15.08
CA THR A 47 -1.65 -4.35 -13.74
C THR A 47 -1.83 -2.84 -13.76
N ASP A 48 -2.69 -2.34 -12.89
CA ASP A 48 -2.86 -0.91 -12.60
C ASP A 48 -1.56 -0.26 -12.16
N SER A 49 -0.78 -0.95 -11.33
CA SER A 49 0.50 -0.50 -10.76
C SER A 49 1.53 -0.05 -11.80
N TYR A 50 1.51 -0.66 -13.00
CA TYR A 50 2.49 -0.35 -14.04
C TYR A 50 2.37 1.07 -14.60
N ILE A 51 1.24 1.74 -14.35
CA ILE A 51 1.08 3.15 -14.73
C ILE A 51 2.12 4.04 -14.04
N ALA A 52 2.45 3.77 -12.76
CA ALA A 52 3.46 4.53 -12.03
C ALA A 52 4.84 4.42 -12.68
N VAL A 53 5.21 3.23 -13.17
CA VAL A 53 6.45 3.04 -13.95
C VAL A 53 6.43 3.89 -15.22
N GLN A 54 5.35 3.81 -16.00
CA GLN A 54 5.24 4.55 -17.25
C GLN A 54 5.27 6.08 -17.04
N LEU A 55 4.68 6.57 -15.94
CA LEU A 55 4.73 8.00 -15.59
C LEU A 55 6.15 8.43 -15.22
N LEU A 56 6.88 7.62 -14.45
CA LEU A 56 8.28 7.89 -14.14
C LEU A 56 9.16 7.89 -15.39
N GLU A 57 8.93 6.96 -16.32
CA GLU A 57 9.68 6.87 -17.59
C GLU A 57 9.52 8.11 -18.49
N GLN A 58 8.47 8.91 -18.27
CA GLN A 58 8.30 10.19 -18.97
C GLN A 58 9.13 11.34 -18.35
N GLN A 59 9.68 11.13 -17.17
CA GLN A 59 10.47 12.14 -16.46
C GLN A 59 11.91 12.25 -17.02
N LYS A 60 12.61 13.32 -16.66
CA LYS A 60 14.00 13.55 -17.09
C LYS A 60 15.03 12.92 -16.15
N SER A 61 14.67 12.80 -14.89
CA SER A 61 15.50 12.25 -13.80
C SER A 61 14.63 11.44 -12.85
N LEU A 62 15.24 10.54 -12.09
CA LEU A 62 14.60 9.87 -10.97
C LEU A 62 15.08 10.54 -9.68
N ASP A 63 14.20 11.34 -9.08
CA ASP A 63 14.44 12.11 -7.87
C ASP A 63 13.12 12.32 -7.12
N ILE A 64 13.17 12.98 -5.96
CA ILE A 64 11.98 13.28 -5.15
C ILE A 64 10.93 14.05 -5.94
N GLN A 65 11.36 15.00 -6.78
CA GLN A 65 10.43 15.83 -7.56
C GLN A 65 9.66 14.99 -8.58
N SER A 66 10.35 14.16 -9.36
CA SER A 66 9.72 13.30 -10.37
C SER A 66 8.78 12.25 -9.74
N ILE A 67 9.15 11.74 -8.56
CA ILE A 67 8.31 10.83 -7.79
C ILE A 67 7.07 11.54 -7.24
N SER A 68 7.23 12.78 -6.74
CA SER A 68 6.10 13.61 -6.32
C SER A 68 5.11 13.85 -7.46
N GLU A 69 5.61 14.25 -8.63
CA GLU A 69 4.78 14.47 -9.83
C GLU A 69 4.03 13.20 -10.25
N MET A 70 4.66 12.03 -10.19
CA MET A 70 4.01 10.75 -10.44
C MET A 70 2.92 10.45 -9.40
N ALA A 71 3.23 10.62 -8.10
CA ALA A 71 2.31 10.32 -7.01
C ALA A 71 1.08 11.24 -7.02
N GLU A 72 1.22 12.50 -7.46
CA GLU A 72 0.13 13.47 -7.61
C GLU A 72 -0.82 13.15 -8.77
N LEU A 73 -0.36 12.39 -9.77
CA LEU A 73 -1.19 12.02 -10.92
C LEU A 73 -2.06 10.80 -10.68
N VAL A 74 -1.61 9.85 -9.84
CA VAL A 74 -2.34 8.60 -9.61
C VAL A 74 -3.48 8.79 -8.63
N GLU A 75 -4.58 8.04 -8.83
CA GLU A 75 -5.76 8.01 -7.96
C GLU A 75 -5.95 6.59 -7.45
N GLY A 76 -6.11 6.45 -6.15
CA GLY A 76 -6.30 5.16 -5.50
C GLY A 76 -5.54 5.08 -4.20
N SER A 77 -5.43 3.90 -3.62
CA SER A 77 -4.66 3.68 -2.41
C SER A 77 -3.28 3.12 -2.76
N PHE A 78 -2.23 3.60 -2.12
CA PHE A 78 -0.89 3.12 -2.42
C PHE A 78 0.16 3.36 -1.33
N VAL A 79 1.14 2.48 -1.32
CA VAL A 79 2.54 2.72 -0.94
C VAL A 79 3.41 2.24 -2.08
N PHE A 80 4.28 3.10 -2.62
CA PHE A 80 5.28 2.68 -3.59
C PHE A 80 6.65 2.53 -2.94
N THR A 81 7.39 1.52 -3.37
CA THR A 81 8.82 1.38 -3.13
C THR A 81 9.54 1.41 -4.47
N VAL A 82 10.48 2.33 -4.62
CA VAL A 82 11.30 2.46 -5.83
C VAL A 82 12.77 2.30 -5.45
N LEU A 83 13.46 1.35 -6.07
CA LEU A 83 14.90 1.13 -5.91
C LEU A 83 15.59 1.44 -7.23
N ASP A 84 16.60 2.33 -7.21
CA ASP A 84 17.37 2.68 -8.40
C ASP A 84 18.72 1.95 -8.49
N ASP A 85 19.40 2.08 -9.64
CA ASP A 85 20.71 1.45 -9.90
C ASP A 85 21.88 2.16 -9.20
N LYS A 86 21.61 3.22 -8.42
CA LYS A 86 22.56 3.90 -7.53
C LYS A 86 22.38 3.48 -6.07
N ASN A 87 21.54 2.47 -5.82
CA ASN A 87 21.15 1.99 -4.49
C ASN A 87 20.42 3.05 -3.63
N ASN A 88 19.68 3.95 -4.24
CA ASN A 88 18.72 4.77 -3.51
C ASN A 88 17.39 4.02 -3.46
N ILE A 89 16.77 3.97 -2.29
CA ILE A 89 15.40 3.50 -2.10
C ILE A 89 14.49 4.68 -1.79
N TYR A 90 13.35 4.74 -2.46
CA TYR A 90 12.31 5.72 -2.22
C TYR A 90 11.07 5.01 -1.70
N LEU A 91 10.58 5.43 -0.55
CA LEU A 91 9.32 4.99 0.03
C LEU A 91 8.32 6.14 -0.12
N VAL A 92 7.24 5.90 -0.85
CA VAL A 92 6.23 6.91 -1.18
C VAL A 92 4.94 6.54 -0.47
N LYS A 93 4.62 7.28 0.58
CA LYS A 93 3.49 6.99 1.46
C LYS A 93 2.23 7.69 0.98
N GLY A 94 1.31 6.92 0.35
CA GLY A 94 -0.06 7.33 0.11
C GLY A 94 -0.92 7.11 1.37
N ASP A 95 -2.12 6.60 1.20
CA ASP A 95 -3.06 6.28 2.29
C ASP A 95 -2.83 4.89 2.92
N ASN A 96 -2.30 3.92 2.16
CA ASN A 96 -2.00 2.60 2.70
C ASN A 96 -0.95 2.64 3.83
N PRO A 97 -1.05 1.76 4.83
CA PRO A 97 -0.10 1.74 5.95
C PRO A 97 1.32 1.38 5.51
N LEU A 98 2.30 1.94 6.22
CA LEU A 98 3.73 1.67 6.08
C LEU A 98 4.39 1.76 7.44
N ALA A 99 4.95 0.65 7.91
CA ALA A 99 5.82 0.61 9.09
C ALA A 99 7.28 0.64 8.66
N LEU A 100 8.10 1.49 9.28
CA LEU A 100 9.51 1.67 8.96
C LEU A 100 10.32 1.82 10.25
N TYR A 101 11.31 0.94 10.45
CA TYR A 101 12.23 0.98 11.57
C TYR A 101 13.67 1.17 11.09
N HIS A 102 14.44 1.94 11.85
CA HIS A 102 15.85 2.16 11.64
C HIS A 102 16.67 1.63 12.80
N TYR A 103 17.51 0.67 12.54
CA TYR A 103 18.52 0.11 13.46
C TYR A 103 19.84 0.85 13.23
N GLU A 104 20.01 1.99 13.90
CA GLU A 104 21.14 2.90 13.67
C GLU A 104 22.49 2.21 13.88
N THR A 105 22.62 1.38 14.94
CA THR A 105 23.85 0.64 15.25
C THR A 105 24.27 -0.36 14.17
N CYS A 106 23.32 -0.83 13.36
CA CYS A 106 23.55 -1.79 12.26
C CYS A 106 23.51 -1.14 10.88
N GLY A 107 23.11 0.15 10.79
CA GLY A 107 22.85 0.82 9.52
C GLY A 107 21.75 0.14 8.69
N LEU A 108 20.73 -0.41 9.35
CA LEU A 108 19.69 -1.22 8.72
C LEU A 108 18.34 -0.53 8.81
N TYR A 109 17.68 -0.36 7.67
CA TYR A 109 16.26 -0.01 7.57
C TYR A 109 15.45 -1.25 7.25
N VAL A 110 14.34 -1.43 7.95
CA VAL A 110 13.38 -2.51 7.69
C VAL A 110 11.97 -1.92 7.60
N TYR A 111 11.18 -2.39 6.66
CA TYR A 111 9.81 -1.92 6.50
C TYR A 111 8.86 -3.04 6.12
N ALA A 112 7.59 -2.83 6.43
CA ALA A 112 6.49 -3.69 6.02
C ALA A 112 5.22 -2.85 5.80
N SER A 113 4.18 -3.47 5.28
CA SER A 113 2.88 -2.82 5.10
C SER A 113 2.24 -2.43 6.44
N THR A 114 2.42 -3.21 7.51
CA THR A 114 1.92 -2.90 8.84
C THR A 114 2.97 -3.13 9.91
N GLU A 115 2.82 -2.44 11.04
CA GLU A 115 3.68 -2.59 12.22
C GLU A 115 3.59 -4.00 12.80
N VAL A 116 2.40 -4.58 12.84
CA VAL A 116 2.17 -5.94 13.34
C VAL A 116 2.96 -6.98 12.53
N ILE A 117 2.94 -6.89 11.20
CA ILE A 117 3.74 -7.77 10.34
C ILE A 117 5.23 -7.58 10.62
N LEU A 118 5.67 -6.33 10.73
CA LEU A 118 7.08 -6.01 10.98
C LEU A 118 7.53 -6.56 12.33
N ASP A 119 6.80 -6.28 13.41
CA ASP A 119 7.13 -6.70 14.76
C ASP A 119 7.15 -8.23 14.91
N ARG A 120 6.14 -8.91 14.39
CA ARG A 120 6.10 -10.38 14.40
C ARG A 120 7.30 -10.98 13.66
N THR A 121 7.67 -10.40 12.53
CA THR A 121 8.82 -10.86 11.74
C THR A 121 10.13 -10.64 12.51
N LEU A 122 10.34 -9.44 13.05
CA LEU A 122 11.53 -9.08 13.81
C LEU A 122 11.66 -9.88 15.09
N THR A 123 10.54 -10.19 15.74
CA THR A 123 10.48 -11.09 16.90
C THR A 123 10.94 -12.51 16.52
N ARG A 124 10.43 -13.06 15.43
CA ARG A 124 10.85 -14.40 14.94
C ARG A 124 12.32 -14.45 14.56
N LEU A 125 12.87 -13.34 14.06
CA LEU A 125 14.29 -13.21 13.74
C LEU A 125 15.16 -12.93 14.97
N GLY A 126 14.56 -12.67 16.14
CA GLY A 126 15.27 -12.37 17.39
C GLY A 126 15.94 -10.99 17.41
N ILE A 127 15.58 -10.09 16.50
CA ILE A 127 16.20 -8.77 16.40
C ILE A 127 15.32 -7.62 16.89
N ILE A 128 14.06 -7.86 17.25
CA ILE A 128 13.15 -6.83 17.77
C ILE A 128 13.69 -6.16 19.05
N SER A 129 14.46 -6.89 19.87
CA SER A 129 15.07 -6.38 21.11
C SER A 129 16.29 -5.50 20.89
N ILE A 130 16.83 -5.43 19.68
CA ILE A 130 17.90 -4.49 19.32
C ILE A 130 17.30 -3.09 19.28
N GLU A 131 18.00 -2.12 19.89
CA GLU A 131 17.57 -0.73 19.88
C GLU A 131 17.35 -0.22 18.45
N HIS A 132 16.17 0.27 18.20
CA HIS A 132 15.76 0.82 16.90
C HIS A 132 14.84 2.02 17.08
N GLN A 133 14.79 2.85 16.04
CA GLN A 133 13.91 4.01 15.96
C GLN A 133 12.76 3.69 15.00
N LYS A 134 11.52 3.87 15.45
CA LYS A 134 10.35 3.91 14.58
C LYS A 134 10.35 5.23 13.81
N ILE A 135 10.29 5.17 12.50
CA ILE A 135 10.16 6.35 11.64
C ILE A 135 8.68 6.50 11.31
N ASN A 136 8.07 7.54 11.89
CA ASN A 136 6.68 7.85 11.61
C ASN A 136 6.56 8.44 10.21
N THR A 137 5.59 7.93 9.46
CA THR A 137 5.26 8.40 8.11
C THR A 137 3.82 8.85 8.05
N THR A 138 3.56 9.93 7.33
CA THR A 138 2.22 10.47 7.08
C THR A 138 1.87 10.38 5.61
N CYS A 139 0.59 10.39 5.29
CA CYS A 139 0.13 10.43 3.91
C CYS A 139 0.70 11.68 3.20
N GLY A 140 1.35 11.48 2.07
CA GLY A 140 2.07 12.54 1.33
C GLY A 140 3.58 12.48 1.46
N ASP A 141 4.15 11.68 2.36
CA ASP A 141 5.59 11.60 2.56
C ASP A 141 6.29 10.84 1.43
N ILE A 142 7.47 11.33 1.06
CA ILE A 142 8.46 10.65 0.22
C ILE A 142 9.76 10.58 1.02
N LEU A 143 10.18 9.37 1.39
CA LEU A 143 11.45 9.14 2.07
C LEU A 143 12.43 8.53 1.07
N LYS A 144 13.55 9.21 0.83
CA LYS A 144 14.66 8.69 0.05
C LYS A 144 15.78 8.31 1.00
N ILE A 145 16.22 7.06 0.95
CA ILE A 145 17.37 6.53 1.67
C ILE A 145 18.44 6.21 0.64
N ASP A 146 19.59 6.84 0.75
CA ASP A 146 20.69 6.64 -0.18
C ASP A 146 21.59 5.45 0.22
N SER A 147 22.58 5.14 -0.62
CA SER A 147 23.52 4.04 -0.40
C SER A 147 24.38 4.18 0.86
N THR A 148 24.42 5.36 1.49
CA THR A 148 25.13 5.61 2.75
C THR A 148 24.22 5.46 3.97
N GLY A 149 22.90 5.29 3.75
CA GLY A 149 21.88 5.28 4.78
C GLY A 149 21.39 6.67 5.17
N ALA A 150 21.84 7.74 4.48
CA ALA A 150 21.31 9.07 4.70
C ALA A 150 19.87 9.17 4.16
N MET A 151 18.98 9.74 4.97
CA MET A 151 17.57 9.90 4.63
C MET A 151 17.27 11.35 4.26
N GLU A 152 16.64 11.53 3.10
CA GLU A 152 16.10 12.80 2.60
C GLU A 152 14.56 12.69 2.59
N HIS A 153 13.88 13.74 3.05
CA HIS A 153 12.43 13.80 3.12
C HIS A 153 11.88 14.78 2.09
N GLY A 154 10.90 14.34 1.33
CA GLY A 154 10.09 15.14 0.42
C GLY A 154 8.61 14.88 0.63
N MET A 155 7.78 15.62 -0.07
CA MET A 155 6.32 15.51 0.02
C MET A 155 5.68 15.62 -1.35
N PHE A 156 4.46 15.07 -1.48
CA PHE A 156 3.56 15.26 -2.62
C PHE A 156 2.17 15.70 -2.13
N HIS A 157 1.41 16.38 -2.99
CA HIS A 157 0.06 16.82 -2.68
C HIS A 157 -0.94 15.65 -2.77
N THR A 158 -1.66 15.40 -1.68
CA THR A 158 -2.60 14.26 -1.54
C THR A 158 -4.00 14.54 -2.07
N THR A 159 -4.19 15.64 -2.80
CA THR A 159 -5.52 16.08 -3.29
C THR A 159 -6.24 14.99 -4.07
N ASN A 160 -5.54 14.22 -4.89
CA ASN A 160 -6.15 13.15 -5.69
C ASN A 160 -6.52 11.92 -4.86
N LEU A 161 -5.79 11.64 -3.77
CA LEU A 161 -6.16 10.62 -2.79
C LEU A 161 -7.44 11.02 -2.06
N MET A 162 -7.50 12.25 -1.53
CA MET A 162 -8.69 12.77 -0.82
C MET A 162 -9.92 12.87 -1.74
N MET A 163 -9.74 13.18 -3.03
CA MET A 163 -10.86 13.21 -3.98
C MET A 163 -11.49 11.84 -4.20
N TYR A 164 -10.71 10.77 -4.10
CA TYR A 164 -11.24 9.41 -4.21
C TYR A 164 -12.12 9.08 -3.00
N ASP A 165 -11.66 9.34 -1.79
CA ASP A 165 -12.42 9.19 -0.55
C ASP A 165 -13.73 10.02 -0.58
N TYR A 166 -13.64 11.28 -1.01
CA TYR A 166 -14.80 12.15 -1.10
C TYR A 166 -15.84 11.69 -2.15
N ARG A 167 -15.39 11.13 -3.29
CA ARG A 167 -16.28 10.56 -4.31
C ARG A 167 -16.94 9.27 -3.84
N TYR A 168 -16.23 8.46 -3.07
CA TYR A 168 -16.76 7.23 -2.50
C TYR A 168 -17.76 7.53 -1.39
N PHE A 169 -17.44 8.43 -0.44
CA PHE A 169 -18.32 8.87 0.63
C PHE A 169 -19.59 9.57 0.12
N ARG A 170 -19.49 10.38 -0.94
CA ARG A 170 -20.66 11.08 -1.49
C ARG A 170 -21.63 10.17 -2.23
N ARG A 171 -21.16 9.02 -2.69
CA ARG A 171 -21.99 8.01 -3.36
C ARG A 171 -22.82 7.18 -2.37
N ASP A 172 -22.31 6.98 -1.15
CA ASP A 172 -22.90 6.06 -0.18
C ASP A 172 -23.89 6.71 0.79
N TRP A 173 -23.91 8.07 0.90
CA TRP A 173 -24.82 8.72 1.86
C TRP A 173 -26.26 8.93 1.35
N TRP A 174 -26.54 8.70 0.06
CA TRP A 174 -27.89 8.82 -0.52
C TRP A 174 -28.46 7.50 -1.05
N ASN A 175 -27.68 6.43 -1.08
CA ASN A 175 -28.16 5.09 -1.42
C ASN A 175 -27.74 4.13 -0.33
N VAL A 176 -28.68 3.63 0.45
CA VAL A 176 -28.51 2.35 1.15
C VAL A 176 -28.23 1.33 0.06
N PRO A 177 -27.07 0.67 0.01
CA PRO A 177 -26.80 -0.29 -1.04
C PRO A 177 -27.77 -1.45 -0.87
N GLU A 178 -28.57 -1.73 -1.91
CA GLU A 178 -29.05 -3.10 -2.09
C GLU A 178 -27.81 -4.02 -2.14
N PRO A 179 -27.89 -5.26 -1.62
CA PRO A 179 -26.77 -6.18 -1.63
C PRO A 179 -26.17 -6.22 -3.03
N CYS A 180 -24.87 -5.92 -3.15
CA CYS A 180 -24.18 -5.88 -4.43
C CYS A 180 -24.35 -7.22 -5.13
N GLU A 181 -25.17 -7.29 -6.18
CA GLU A 181 -25.35 -8.49 -7.00
C GLU A 181 -24.05 -8.96 -7.69
N ASN A 182 -22.94 -8.22 -7.54
CA ASN A 182 -21.65 -8.45 -8.18
C ASN A 182 -20.47 -8.58 -7.19
N GLU A 183 -20.70 -8.98 -5.94
CA GLU A 183 -19.61 -9.35 -5.04
C GLU A 183 -18.84 -10.55 -5.64
N PRO A 184 -17.49 -10.50 -5.74
CA PRO A 184 -16.68 -11.61 -6.20
C PRO A 184 -17.04 -12.92 -5.49
N GLN A 185 -17.06 -14.02 -6.23
CA GLN A 185 -17.56 -15.30 -5.71
C GLN A 185 -16.71 -15.82 -4.53
N ASP A 186 -15.42 -15.59 -4.57
CA ASP A 186 -14.46 -15.92 -3.51
C ASP A 186 -14.75 -15.14 -2.20
N ILE A 187 -15.00 -13.84 -2.29
CA ILE A 187 -15.35 -13.01 -1.12
C ILE A 187 -16.70 -13.46 -0.53
N ARG A 188 -17.68 -13.76 -1.37
CA ARG A 188 -18.99 -14.26 -0.91
C ARG A 188 -18.84 -15.58 -0.18
N GLN A 189 -18.05 -16.52 -0.72
CA GLN A 189 -17.79 -17.81 -0.10
C GLN A 189 -17.05 -17.67 1.23
N LEU A 190 -16.05 -16.77 1.29
CA LEU A 190 -15.34 -16.44 2.52
C LEU A 190 -16.31 -15.94 3.61
N LYS A 191 -17.18 -14.98 3.28
CA LYS A 191 -18.16 -14.42 4.21
C LYS A 191 -19.21 -15.44 4.66
N ASP A 192 -19.65 -16.32 3.76
CA ASP A 192 -20.57 -17.40 4.10
C ASP A 192 -19.95 -18.40 5.07
N PHE A 193 -18.69 -18.77 4.83
CA PHE A 193 -17.93 -19.63 5.72
C PHE A 193 -17.68 -18.95 7.08
N ALA A 194 -17.21 -17.71 7.11
CA ALA A 194 -16.99 -16.92 8.33
C ALA A 194 -18.26 -16.84 9.18
N SER A 195 -19.41 -16.55 8.56
CA SER A 195 -20.70 -16.49 9.25
C SER A 195 -21.10 -17.82 9.86
N SER A 196 -20.74 -18.96 9.24
CA SER A 196 -21.04 -20.29 9.75
C SER A 196 -20.30 -20.65 11.03
N ILE A 197 -19.19 -19.96 11.31
CA ILE A 197 -18.36 -20.14 12.52
C ILE A 197 -18.43 -18.95 13.50
N GLY A 198 -19.36 -18.02 13.26
CA GLY A 198 -19.69 -16.94 14.21
C GLY A 198 -18.95 -15.62 13.97
N VAL A 199 -18.20 -15.49 12.87
CA VAL A 199 -17.59 -14.21 12.45
C VAL A 199 -18.56 -13.48 11.53
N SER A 200 -18.81 -12.18 11.79
CA SER A 200 -19.78 -11.41 11.00
C SER A 200 -19.25 -11.08 9.59
N ARG A 201 -20.15 -10.78 8.66
CA ARG A 201 -19.77 -10.35 7.31
C ARG A 201 -19.08 -8.98 7.34
N GLU A 202 -19.51 -8.13 8.25
CA GLU A 202 -18.97 -6.80 8.50
C GLU A 202 -17.52 -6.87 9.00
N ASP A 203 -17.19 -7.88 9.82
CA ASP A 203 -15.82 -8.12 10.29
C ASP A 203 -14.90 -8.51 9.13
N ILE A 204 -15.39 -9.34 8.21
CA ILE A 204 -14.66 -9.70 7.00
C ILE A 204 -14.47 -8.49 6.08
N ASP A 205 -15.50 -7.64 5.91
CA ASP A 205 -15.39 -6.41 5.14
C ASP A 205 -14.36 -5.45 5.76
N LEU A 206 -14.32 -5.37 7.08
CA LEU A 206 -13.36 -4.56 7.82
C LEU A 206 -11.93 -5.07 7.55
N LEU A 207 -11.66 -6.38 7.70
CA LEU A 207 -10.36 -6.97 7.41
C LEU A 207 -9.92 -6.73 5.97
N LEU A 208 -10.82 -6.94 4.99
CA LEU A 208 -10.55 -6.67 3.57
C LEU A 208 -10.23 -5.19 3.32
N SER A 209 -10.95 -4.27 3.99
CA SER A 209 -10.70 -2.82 3.87
C SER A 209 -9.35 -2.40 4.44
N TYR A 210 -8.82 -3.14 5.42
CA TYR A 210 -7.50 -2.94 6.01
C TYR A 210 -6.38 -3.70 5.26
N GLY A 211 -6.70 -4.27 4.09
CA GLY A 211 -5.72 -4.82 3.17
C GLY A 211 -5.36 -6.27 3.40
N TYR A 212 -6.12 -7.00 4.24
CA TYR A 212 -5.99 -8.46 4.33
C TYR A 212 -6.49 -9.11 3.04
N PHE A 213 -5.76 -10.11 2.55
CA PHE A 213 -6.18 -10.89 1.38
C PHE A 213 -7.16 -12.01 1.77
N VAL A 214 -7.98 -12.45 0.81
CA VAL A 214 -8.95 -13.53 1.01
C VAL A 214 -8.29 -14.77 1.59
N GLU A 215 -7.14 -15.16 1.05
CA GLU A 215 -6.38 -16.34 1.47
C GLU A 215 -5.84 -16.19 2.91
N GLU A 216 -5.43 -14.99 3.31
CA GLU A 216 -4.97 -14.71 4.68
C GLU A 216 -6.12 -14.80 5.67
N ILE A 217 -7.27 -14.22 5.34
CA ILE A 217 -8.47 -14.30 6.19
C ILE A 217 -8.96 -15.74 6.28
N GLU A 218 -8.93 -16.52 5.19
CA GLU A 218 -9.24 -17.95 5.24
C GLU A 218 -8.34 -18.69 6.23
N GLU A 219 -7.03 -18.47 6.21
CA GLU A 219 -6.10 -19.09 7.17
C GLU A 219 -6.39 -18.66 8.62
N MET A 220 -6.74 -17.39 8.84
CA MET A 220 -7.10 -16.86 10.16
C MET A 220 -8.39 -17.52 10.71
N LEU A 221 -9.38 -17.79 9.87
CA LEU A 221 -10.64 -18.43 10.26
C LEU A 221 -10.46 -19.85 10.82
N TYR A 222 -9.38 -20.54 10.47
CA TYR A 222 -9.04 -21.86 11.03
C TYR A 222 -8.25 -21.78 12.35
N GLN A 223 -7.87 -20.58 12.80
CA GLN A 223 -7.08 -20.39 14.02
C GLN A 223 -7.90 -19.63 15.06
N PRO A 224 -8.33 -20.28 16.16
CA PRO A 224 -9.16 -19.63 17.19
C PRO A 224 -8.48 -18.39 17.77
N GLY A 225 -9.20 -17.26 17.82
CA GLY A 225 -8.76 -16.00 18.42
C GLY A 225 -7.95 -15.08 17.52
N VAL A 226 -7.48 -15.54 16.35
CA VAL A 226 -6.62 -14.71 15.47
C VAL A 226 -7.40 -13.61 14.78
N ILE A 227 -8.65 -13.87 14.39
CA ILE A 227 -9.54 -12.86 13.80
C ILE A 227 -9.92 -11.81 14.84
N GLU A 228 -10.28 -12.23 16.04
CA GLU A 228 -10.63 -11.32 17.13
C GLU A 228 -9.43 -10.44 17.53
N GLU A 229 -8.21 -10.98 17.54
CA GLU A 229 -7.00 -10.19 17.77
C GLU A 229 -6.81 -9.15 16.66
N ALA A 230 -6.91 -9.53 15.39
CA ALA A 230 -6.75 -8.61 14.26
C ALA A 230 -7.82 -7.51 14.27
N LEU A 231 -9.08 -7.84 14.55
CA LEU A 231 -10.16 -6.87 14.67
C LEU A 231 -9.95 -5.92 15.85
N CYS A 232 -9.50 -6.42 17.00
CA CYS A 232 -9.16 -5.57 18.15
C CYS A 232 -8.01 -4.61 17.82
N GLU A 233 -7.00 -5.06 17.12
CA GLU A 233 -5.89 -4.21 16.69
C GLU A 233 -6.39 -3.07 15.77
N ILE A 234 -7.21 -3.39 14.76
CA ILE A 234 -7.83 -2.42 13.85
C ILE A 234 -8.69 -1.40 14.62
N LEU A 235 -9.55 -1.87 15.52
CA LEU A 235 -10.44 -1.00 16.29
C LEU A 235 -9.67 -0.10 17.28
N ASN A 236 -8.56 -0.58 17.83
CA ASN A 236 -7.70 0.22 18.70
C ASN A 236 -6.95 1.30 17.89
N GLU A 237 -6.49 1.01 16.67
CA GLU A 237 -5.89 2.02 15.80
C GLU A 237 -6.90 3.12 15.46
N CYS A 238 -8.14 2.76 15.10
CA CYS A 238 -9.22 3.73 14.87
C CYS A 238 -9.55 4.59 16.11
N ALA A 239 -9.45 4.04 17.32
CA ALA A 239 -9.74 4.78 18.55
C ALA A 239 -8.64 5.80 18.90
N TYR A 240 -7.39 5.54 18.53
CA TYR A 240 -6.27 6.47 18.76
C TYR A 240 -6.32 7.66 17.79
N ASP A 241 -6.75 7.48 16.55
CA ASP A 241 -6.89 8.58 15.58
C ASP A 241 -8.02 9.56 15.97
N TYR A 242 -9.04 9.09 16.72
CA TYR A 242 -10.16 9.93 17.18
C TYR A 242 -9.87 10.73 18.46
N CYS A 243 -8.84 10.39 19.23
CA CYS A 243 -8.49 11.04 20.51
C CYS A 243 -7.41 12.12 20.39
N GLY A 244 -6.95 12.44 19.19
CA GLY A 244 -5.86 13.41 18.92
C GLY A 244 -6.32 14.86 18.71
N GLU A 245 -7.63 15.16 18.75
CA GLU A 245 -8.15 16.53 18.65
C GLU A 245 -8.89 16.92 19.96
N PHE A 246 -8.13 17.33 20.98
CA PHE A 246 -8.58 18.27 22.02
C PHE A 246 -7.37 19.02 22.57
#